data_19dac83afbbecfdbb93ed7dfec8499ec
#
_entry.id   19dac83afbbecfdbb93ed7dfec8499ec
#
_cell.length_a   1.000
_cell.length_b   1.000
_cell.length_c   1.000
_cell.angle_alpha   90.00
_cell.angle_beta   90.00
_cell.angle_gamma   90.00
#
_symmetry.space_group_name_H-M   'P 1'
#
loop_
_entity.id
_entity.type
_entity.pdbx_description
1 polymer ?
#
loop_
_entity_poly.entity_id
_entity_poly.type
_entity_poly.pdbx_seq_one_letter_code
_entity_poly.pdbx_strand_id
1 'polypeptide(L)'
;GTTVGCTLNDEEFYRAFKKGAEPDLAAIRRFLDHNPAPYVSRSLDLRGPVSTINNACASGTDAVGQALEWIEEGLCELVIAGGTDEVSRIPYLGFSSLLNTSGRPCRPFDAGRDGLNLGEGAGVLIIEARASAERRGVRPLARLGGYGCSADAHHMTAPHPGGAGLERALRQALNGRDPADISFVNAHGTAT
;
A
#
# COMPACT_ATOMS: atom_id res chain seq x y z
N GLY A 1 1.85 0.47 -1.62
CA GLY A 1 2.90 1.45 -1.34
C GLY A 1 2.66 2.71 -2.11
N THR A 2 2.57 3.78 -1.41
CA THR A 2 2.45 5.07 -2.07
C THR A 2 3.84 5.48 -2.51
N THR A 3 4.19 5.32 -3.77
CA THR A 3 5.25 6.12 -4.34
C THR A 3 4.71 7.55 -4.45
N VAL A 4 5.00 8.35 -3.46
CA VAL A 4 4.61 9.74 -3.43
C VAL A 4 5.55 10.51 -4.35
N GLY A 5 5.30 10.43 -5.63
CA GLY A 5 5.98 11.21 -6.63
C GLY A 5 4.96 11.55 -7.69
N CYS A 6 4.57 12.80 -7.79
CA CYS A 6 3.95 13.25 -9.02
C CYS A 6 5.02 13.17 -10.11
N THR A 7 4.75 12.48 -11.19
CA THR A 7 5.67 12.33 -12.34
C THR A 7 6.25 13.67 -12.80
N LEU A 8 5.46 14.74 -12.73
CA LEU A 8 5.90 16.09 -13.05
C LEU A 8 6.96 16.62 -12.08
N ASN A 9 6.82 16.34 -10.78
CA ASN A 9 7.81 16.76 -9.79
C ASN A 9 9.11 15.97 -9.94
N ASP A 10 9.04 14.67 -10.21
CA ASP A 10 10.21 13.84 -10.47
C ASP A 10 11.01 14.36 -11.67
N GLU A 11 10.34 14.76 -12.74
CA GLU A 11 10.96 15.35 -13.94
C GLU A 11 11.61 16.71 -13.64
N GLU A 12 10.95 17.58 -12.88
CA GLU A 12 11.50 18.88 -12.50
C GLU A 12 12.73 18.71 -11.61
N PHE A 13 12.69 17.84 -10.61
CA PHE A 13 13.84 17.51 -9.78
C PHE A 13 15.00 16.96 -10.57
N TYR A 14 14.73 15.99 -11.45
CA TYR A 14 15.77 15.39 -12.26
C TYR A 14 16.42 16.41 -13.21
N ARG A 15 15.63 17.28 -13.84
CA ARG A 15 16.14 18.34 -14.71
C ARG A 15 16.99 19.35 -13.94
N ALA A 16 16.54 19.77 -12.75
CA ALA A 16 17.32 20.66 -11.88
C ALA A 16 18.64 20.01 -11.46
N PHE A 17 18.62 18.76 -11.00
CA PHE A 17 19.79 18.00 -10.63
C PHE A 17 20.81 17.89 -11.80
N LYS A 18 20.34 17.54 -13.00
CA LYS A 18 21.19 17.43 -14.20
C LYS A 18 21.83 18.75 -14.59
N LYS A 19 21.20 19.87 -14.31
CA LYS A 19 21.72 21.22 -14.59
C LYS A 19 22.59 21.78 -13.46
N GLY A 20 22.79 21.04 -12.37
CA GLY A 20 23.48 21.52 -11.17
C GLY A 20 22.75 22.65 -10.48
N ALA A 21 21.44 22.77 -10.67
CA ALA A 21 20.63 23.78 -10.02
C ALA A 21 20.22 23.35 -8.61
N GLU A 22 20.12 24.31 -7.69
CA GLU A 22 19.54 24.07 -6.37
C GLU A 22 18.07 23.64 -6.51
N PRO A 23 17.61 22.67 -5.70
CA PRO A 23 16.22 22.23 -5.71
C PRO A 23 15.28 23.35 -5.28
N ASP A 24 14.20 23.54 -6.02
CA ASP A 24 13.14 24.48 -5.64
C ASP A 24 12.40 23.98 -4.37
N LEU A 25 12.56 24.72 -3.27
CA LEU A 25 11.88 24.38 -2.01
C LEU A 25 10.36 24.44 -2.14
N ALA A 26 9.81 25.23 -3.06
CA ALA A 26 8.37 25.26 -3.31
C ALA A 26 7.91 23.98 -4.01
N ALA A 27 8.73 23.40 -4.89
CA ALA A 27 8.46 22.09 -5.49
C ALA A 27 8.49 20.97 -4.45
N ILE A 28 9.47 21.00 -3.52
CA ILE A 28 9.53 20.06 -2.40
C ILE A 28 8.28 20.16 -1.52
N ARG A 29 7.84 21.37 -1.19
CA ARG A 29 6.61 21.58 -0.42
C ARG A 29 5.38 21.07 -1.15
N ARG A 30 5.23 21.36 -2.45
CA ARG A 30 4.14 20.80 -3.26
C ARG A 30 4.14 19.29 -3.22
N PHE A 31 5.29 18.65 -3.36
CA PHE A 31 5.44 17.19 -3.23
C PHE A 31 4.95 16.66 -1.88
N LEU A 32 5.33 17.30 -0.78
CA LEU A 32 4.89 16.91 0.56
C LEU A 32 3.39 17.18 0.80
N ASP A 33 2.86 18.27 0.26
CA ASP A 33 1.45 18.67 0.40
C ASP A 33 0.49 17.81 -0.45
N HIS A 34 0.98 17.16 -1.50
CA HIS A 34 0.18 16.27 -2.36
C HIS A 34 0.11 14.84 -1.84
N ASN A 35 0.47 14.61 -0.60
CA ASN A 35 0.24 13.33 0.07
C ASN A 35 -1.25 12.96 0.00
N PRO A 36 -1.62 11.78 -0.53
CA PRO A 36 -3.00 11.41 -0.82
C PRO A 36 -3.93 11.50 0.40
N ALA A 37 -3.49 11.02 1.56
CA ALA A 37 -4.36 10.97 2.73
C ALA A 37 -4.79 12.37 3.24
N PRO A 38 -3.88 13.35 3.49
CA PRO A 38 -4.28 14.71 3.81
C PRO A 38 -5.09 15.41 2.71
N TYR A 39 -4.80 15.12 1.44
CA TYR A 39 -5.56 15.68 0.32
C TYR A 39 -7.01 15.21 0.34
N VAL A 40 -7.25 13.90 0.46
CA VAL A 40 -8.61 13.32 0.54
C VAL A 40 -9.33 13.84 1.78
N SER A 41 -8.65 13.89 2.94
CA SER A 41 -9.23 14.42 4.17
C SER A 41 -9.74 15.84 4.01
N ARG A 42 -8.93 16.74 3.43
CA ARG A 42 -9.34 18.13 3.18
C ARG A 42 -10.46 18.22 2.14
N SER A 43 -10.37 17.44 1.05
CA SER A 43 -11.36 17.48 -0.03
C SER A 43 -12.75 17.03 0.39
N LEU A 44 -12.83 16.14 1.37
CA LEU A 44 -14.08 15.58 1.90
C LEU A 44 -14.47 16.17 3.29
N ASP A 45 -13.75 17.20 3.75
CA ASP A 45 -13.93 17.81 5.09
C ASP A 45 -13.97 16.75 6.22
N LEU A 46 -13.08 15.76 6.16
CA LEU A 46 -12.97 14.74 7.21
C LEU A 46 -12.21 15.31 8.41
N ARG A 47 -12.70 15.01 9.62
CA ARG A 47 -12.18 15.60 10.87
C ARG A 47 -11.51 14.59 11.81
N GLY A 48 -11.45 13.34 11.39
CA GLY A 48 -10.79 12.27 12.13
C GLY A 48 -9.26 12.29 11.95
N PRO A 49 -8.57 11.32 12.54
CA PRO A 49 -7.14 11.15 12.35
C PRO A 49 -6.80 10.89 10.88
N VAL A 50 -5.62 11.34 10.47
CA VAL A 50 -5.10 11.16 9.10
C VAL A 50 -3.71 10.56 9.19
N SER A 51 -3.48 9.48 8.47
CA SER A 51 -2.18 8.81 8.41
C SER A 51 -1.80 8.48 6.99
N THR A 52 -0.53 8.57 6.68
CA THR A 52 0.05 8.02 5.46
C THR A 52 1.07 6.97 5.84
N ILE A 53 0.86 5.77 5.34
CA ILE A 53 1.73 4.63 5.61
C ILE A 53 2.68 4.44 4.43
N ASN A 54 3.96 4.33 4.74
CA ASN A 54 5.00 4.02 3.77
C ASN A 54 5.77 2.79 4.23
N ASN A 55 5.29 1.63 3.83
CA ASN A 55 5.88 0.32 4.08
C ASN A 55 5.99 -0.47 2.77
N ALA A 56 6.58 0.17 1.76
CA ALA A 56 6.74 -0.39 0.43
C ALA A 56 5.45 -1.08 -0.07
N CYS A 57 5.53 -2.28 -0.60
CA CYS A 57 4.39 -3.02 -1.17
C CYS A 57 3.31 -3.39 -0.13
N ALA A 58 3.62 -3.40 1.16
CA ALA A 58 2.68 -3.71 2.22
C ALA A 58 1.78 -2.52 2.61
N SER A 59 2.13 -1.28 2.22
CA SER A 59 1.49 -0.05 2.70
C SER A 59 -0.03 -0.04 2.53
N GLY A 60 -0.55 -0.56 1.40
CA GLY A 60 -1.99 -0.62 1.16
C GLY A 60 -2.71 -1.56 2.13
N THR A 61 -2.11 -2.72 2.41
CA THR A 61 -2.63 -3.68 3.40
C THR A 61 -2.54 -3.11 4.81
N ASP A 62 -1.43 -2.46 5.14
CA ASP A 62 -1.23 -1.83 6.44
C ASP A 62 -2.23 -0.67 6.67
N ALA A 63 -2.58 0.09 5.63
CA ALA A 63 -3.62 1.11 5.72
C ALA A 63 -5.00 0.52 6.09
N VAL A 64 -5.32 -0.65 5.55
CA VAL A 64 -6.55 -1.38 5.90
C VAL A 64 -6.48 -1.90 7.33
N GLY A 65 -5.32 -2.42 7.75
CA GLY A 65 -5.07 -2.87 9.12
C GLY A 65 -5.21 -1.74 10.14
N GLN A 66 -4.59 -0.59 9.88
CA GLN A 66 -4.71 0.58 10.74
C GLN A 66 -6.16 1.09 10.84
N ALA A 67 -6.91 1.04 9.74
CA ALA A 67 -8.32 1.41 9.77
C ALA A 67 -9.15 0.46 10.66
N LEU A 68 -8.84 -0.84 10.65
CA LEU A 68 -9.46 -1.79 11.57
C LEU A 68 -9.16 -1.45 13.02
N GLU A 69 -7.89 -1.20 13.35
CA GLU A 69 -7.47 -0.81 14.69
C GLU A 69 -8.18 0.45 15.18
N TRP A 70 -8.25 1.50 14.35
CA TRP A 70 -8.94 2.75 14.72
C TRP A 70 -10.42 2.55 15.02
N ILE A 71 -11.08 1.64 14.29
CA ILE A 71 -12.49 1.30 14.53
C ILE A 71 -12.63 0.46 15.80
N GLU A 72 -11.77 -0.52 16.02
CA GLU A 72 -11.82 -1.39 17.21
C GLU A 72 -11.50 -0.61 18.49
N GLU A 73 -10.62 0.37 18.43
CA GLU A 73 -10.30 1.28 19.53
C GLU A 73 -11.34 2.41 19.72
N GLY A 74 -12.33 2.52 18.84
CA GLY A 74 -13.38 3.53 18.92
C GLY A 74 -12.93 4.95 18.54
N LEU A 75 -11.78 5.10 17.88
CA LEU A 75 -11.29 6.41 17.41
C LEU A 75 -12.11 6.94 16.23
N CYS A 76 -12.66 6.04 15.43
CA CYS A 76 -13.51 6.37 14.27
C CYS A 76 -14.62 5.35 14.13
N GLU A 77 -15.78 5.76 13.60
CA GLU A 77 -16.84 4.85 13.18
C GLU A 77 -16.73 4.49 11.69
N LEU A 78 -16.06 5.33 10.91
CA LEU A 78 -15.87 5.15 9.47
C LEU A 78 -14.49 5.66 9.07
N VAL A 79 -13.77 4.89 8.27
CA VAL A 79 -12.42 5.19 7.78
C VAL A 79 -12.35 4.94 6.27
N ILE A 80 -11.73 5.87 5.56
CA ILE A 80 -11.33 5.68 4.15
C ILE A 80 -9.89 5.17 4.16
N ALA A 81 -9.67 3.96 3.70
CA ALA A 81 -8.35 3.32 3.65
C ALA A 81 -8.05 2.79 2.26
N GLY A 82 -6.80 2.86 1.83
CA GLY A 82 -6.40 2.34 0.53
C GLY A 82 -4.99 2.70 0.15
N GLY A 83 -4.69 2.50 -1.11
CA GLY A 83 -3.38 2.81 -1.70
C GLY A 83 -3.51 3.33 -3.12
N THR A 84 -2.49 4.03 -3.55
CA THR A 84 -2.37 4.50 -4.92
C THR A 84 -0.90 4.46 -5.35
N ASP A 85 -0.67 4.12 -6.58
CA ASP A 85 0.63 4.15 -7.22
C ASP A 85 0.52 4.78 -8.60
N GLU A 86 1.56 5.47 -9.03
CA GLU A 86 1.75 5.95 -10.40
C GLU A 86 3.09 5.46 -10.95
N VAL A 87 3.20 5.32 -12.25
CA VAL A 87 4.48 5.03 -12.90
C VAL A 87 5.29 6.31 -12.98
N SER A 88 6.31 6.40 -12.14
CA SER A 88 7.24 7.51 -12.13
C SER A 88 8.69 7.03 -12.29
N ARG A 89 9.61 7.95 -12.53
CA ARG A 89 11.02 7.64 -12.77
C ARG A 89 11.67 6.92 -11.59
N ILE A 90 11.36 7.32 -10.36
CA ILE A 90 12.00 6.77 -9.16
C ILE A 90 11.72 5.27 -9.01
N PRO A 91 10.47 4.80 -8.92
CA PRO A 91 10.19 3.37 -8.85
C PRO A 91 10.66 2.61 -10.09
N TYR A 92 10.53 3.20 -11.29
CA TYR A 92 11.00 2.55 -12.51
C TYR A 92 12.51 2.28 -12.48
N LEU A 93 13.33 3.28 -12.16
CA LEU A 93 14.77 3.13 -12.06
C LEU A 93 15.18 2.24 -10.87
N GLY A 94 14.46 2.35 -9.75
CA GLY A 94 14.66 1.52 -8.57
C GLY A 94 14.53 0.03 -8.89
N PHE A 95 13.39 -0.38 -9.44
CA PHE A 95 13.15 -1.78 -9.80
C PHE A 95 14.05 -2.25 -10.95
N SER A 96 14.35 -1.39 -11.92
CA SER A 96 15.28 -1.72 -13.01
C SER A 96 16.70 -1.93 -12.50
N SER A 97 17.17 -1.13 -11.55
CA SER A 97 18.50 -1.29 -10.94
C SER A 97 18.64 -2.59 -10.13
N LEU A 98 17.54 -3.10 -9.61
CA LEU A 98 17.48 -4.40 -8.93
C LEU A 98 17.34 -5.58 -9.90
N LEU A 99 17.27 -5.32 -11.21
CA LEU A 99 17.05 -6.33 -12.26
C LEU A 99 15.76 -7.14 -12.07
N ASN A 100 14.74 -6.51 -11.51
CA ASN A 100 13.46 -7.14 -11.18
C ASN A 100 12.35 -6.83 -12.19
N THR A 101 12.64 -6.10 -13.28
CA THR A 101 11.65 -5.75 -14.30
C THR A 101 11.75 -6.68 -15.51
N SER A 102 10.60 -7.02 -16.11
CA SER A 102 10.53 -7.81 -17.35
C SER A 102 10.17 -6.92 -18.54
N GLY A 103 10.75 -7.21 -19.70
CA GLY A 103 10.35 -6.63 -21.00
C GLY A 103 9.11 -7.33 -21.61
N ARG A 104 8.58 -8.36 -20.98
CA ARG A 104 7.39 -9.12 -21.36
C ARG A 104 6.31 -8.99 -20.29
N PRO A 105 5.04 -9.30 -20.57
CA PRO A 105 4.01 -9.35 -19.53
C PRO A 105 4.44 -10.27 -18.38
N CYS A 106 4.30 -9.79 -17.16
CA CYS A 106 4.68 -10.55 -15.96
C CYS A 106 3.83 -11.82 -15.83
N ARG A 107 4.45 -12.89 -15.34
CA ARG A 107 3.85 -14.23 -15.20
C ARG A 107 4.02 -14.73 -13.77
N PRO A 108 3.21 -14.21 -12.84
CA PRO A 108 3.29 -14.65 -11.44
C PRO A 108 3.18 -16.17 -11.32
N PHE A 109 4.02 -16.76 -10.48
CA PHE A 109 4.08 -18.21 -10.18
C PHE A 109 4.51 -19.12 -11.34
N ASP A 110 4.76 -18.59 -12.54
CA ASP A 110 5.31 -19.36 -13.65
C ASP A 110 6.77 -19.75 -13.40
N ALA A 111 7.16 -20.96 -13.82
CA ALA A 111 8.55 -21.40 -13.68
C ALA A 111 9.54 -20.58 -14.53
N GLY A 112 9.10 -20.04 -15.66
CA GLY A 112 9.88 -19.17 -16.54
C GLY A 112 9.64 -17.67 -16.30
N ARG A 113 9.16 -17.28 -15.12
CA ARG A 113 9.00 -15.87 -14.77
C ARG A 113 10.33 -15.14 -14.75
N ASP A 114 10.33 -13.88 -15.11
CA ASP A 114 11.56 -13.10 -15.34
C ASP A 114 11.46 -11.64 -14.85
N GLY A 115 10.46 -11.32 -14.06
CA GLY A 115 10.33 -10.01 -13.44
C GLY A 115 8.92 -9.42 -13.53
N LEU A 116 8.76 -8.27 -12.90
CA LEU A 116 7.51 -7.53 -12.80
C LEU A 116 7.37 -6.51 -13.93
N ASN A 117 6.13 -6.05 -14.14
CA ASN A 117 5.83 -4.82 -14.86
C ASN A 117 5.28 -3.80 -13.86
N LEU A 118 5.70 -2.56 -14.01
CA LEU A 118 5.12 -1.45 -13.24
C LEU A 118 3.76 -1.07 -13.84
N GLY A 119 2.83 -0.74 -12.97
CA GLY A 119 1.52 -0.25 -13.32
C GLY A 119 1.13 0.93 -12.44
N GLU A 120 0.02 1.55 -12.76
CA GLU A 120 -0.59 2.63 -11.98
C GLU A 120 -2.04 2.29 -11.65
N GLY A 121 -2.50 2.82 -10.54
CA GLY A 121 -3.86 2.62 -10.09
C GLY A 121 -4.08 3.11 -8.66
N ALA A 122 -5.34 3.15 -8.28
CA ALA A 122 -5.75 3.42 -6.92
C ALA A 122 -6.86 2.45 -6.50
N GLY A 123 -6.77 1.95 -5.29
CA GLY A 123 -7.79 1.13 -4.66
C GLY A 123 -8.14 1.68 -3.29
N VAL A 124 -9.43 1.91 -3.04
CA VAL A 124 -9.90 2.53 -1.81
C VAL A 124 -11.08 1.74 -1.25
N LEU A 125 -11.05 1.51 0.06
CA LEU A 125 -12.12 0.89 0.82
C LEU A 125 -12.72 1.90 1.80
N ILE A 126 -14.02 1.83 1.98
CA ILE A 126 -14.72 2.46 3.10
C ILE A 126 -14.94 1.38 4.14
N ILE A 127 -14.28 1.50 5.28
CA ILE A 127 -14.34 0.55 6.38
C ILE A 127 -15.19 1.20 7.48
N GLU A 128 -16.22 0.52 7.94
CA GLU A 128 -17.19 1.08 8.86
C GLU A 128 -17.48 0.10 10.01
N ALA A 129 -17.63 0.65 11.20
CA ALA A 129 -18.08 -0.10 12.35
C ALA A 129 -19.46 -0.71 12.08
N ARG A 130 -19.66 -1.98 12.45
CA ARG A 130 -20.93 -2.69 12.24
C ARG A 130 -22.14 -1.90 12.75
N ALA A 131 -22.06 -1.41 13.98
CA ALA A 131 -23.15 -0.66 14.59
C ALA A 131 -23.51 0.63 13.82
N SER A 132 -22.52 1.29 13.21
CA SER A 132 -22.72 2.44 12.35
C SER A 132 -23.47 2.06 11.06
N ALA A 133 -23.02 1.01 10.37
CA ALA A 133 -23.66 0.50 9.16
C ALA A 133 -25.14 0.09 9.43
N GLU A 134 -25.39 -0.58 10.53
CA GLU A 134 -26.73 -0.99 10.97
C GLU A 134 -27.63 0.23 11.23
N ARG A 135 -27.14 1.25 11.96
CA ARG A 135 -27.89 2.50 12.18
C ARG A 135 -28.27 3.22 10.89
N ARG A 136 -27.40 3.16 9.88
CA ARG A 136 -27.62 3.75 8.56
C ARG A 136 -28.46 2.89 7.63
N GLY A 137 -28.78 1.65 8.00
CA GLY A 137 -29.47 0.69 7.16
C GLY A 137 -28.68 0.26 5.93
N VAL A 138 -27.36 0.29 5.97
CA VAL A 138 -26.47 -0.07 4.85
C VAL A 138 -26.05 -1.52 4.96
N ARG A 139 -26.14 -2.26 3.86
CA ARG A 139 -25.63 -3.63 3.76
C ARG A 139 -24.14 -3.61 3.42
N PRO A 140 -23.25 -4.16 4.28
CA PRO A 140 -21.85 -4.27 3.95
C PRO A 140 -21.61 -5.26 2.80
N LEU A 141 -20.60 -4.99 1.97
CA LEU A 141 -20.17 -5.89 0.89
C LEU A 141 -19.41 -7.11 1.43
N ALA A 142 -18.63 -6.88 2.49
CA ALA A 142 -17.82 -7.89 3.15
C ALA A 142 -17.56 -7.49 4.61
N ARG A 143 -16.97 -8.40 5.37
CA ARG A 143 -16.46 -8.15 6.71
C ARG A 143 -14.94 -8.26 6.72
N LEU A 144 -14.26 -7.24 7.23
CA LEU A 144 -12.84 -7.33 7.56
C LEU A 144 -12.68 -8.17 8.82
N GLY A 145 -11.96 -9.26 8.70
CA GLY A 145 -11.90 -10.29 9.74
C GLY A 145 -10.67 -10.24 10.64
N GLY A 146 -9.63 -9.57 10.21
CA GLY A 146 -8.39 -9.46 10.96
C GLY A 146 -7.27 -8.89 10.08
N TYR A 147 -6.19 -8.52 10.72
CA TYR A 147 -4.98 -8.00 10.11
C TYR A 147 -3.77 -8.61 10.81
N GLY A 148 -2.66 -8.74 10.10
CA GLY A 148 -1.41 -9.21 10.68
C GLY A 148 -0.21 -8.60 9.98
N CYS A 149 0.80 -8.26 10.78
CA CYS A 149 2.03 -7.65 10.33
C CYS A 149 3.24 -8.34 10.97
N SER A 150 4.31 -8.48 10.21
CA SER A 150 5.54 -9.10 10.71
C SER A 150 6.72 -8.73 9.83
N ALA A 151 7.92 -8.76 10.38
CA ALA A 151 9.17 -8.59 9.65
C ALA A 151 9.99 -9.86 9.67
N ASP A 152 10.63 -10.19 8.54
CA ASP A 152 11.52 -11.36 8.44
C ASP A 152 12.85 -11.16 9.17
N ALA A 153 13.39 -9.92 9.16
CA ALA A 153 14.72 -9.58 9.65
C ALA A 153 15.83 -10.51 9.05
N HIS A 154 15.65 -10.91 7.80
CA HIS A 154 16.49 -11.90 7.11
C HIS A 154 17.41 -11.27 6.07
N HIS A 155 16.87 -10.50 5.15
CA HIS A 155 17.60 -9.88 4.05
C HIS A 155 16.95 -8.56 3.65
N MET A 156 17.70 -7.68 2.98
CA MET A 156 17.22 -6.34 2.62
C MET A 156 16.03 -6.37 1.63
N THR A 157 16.01 -7.32 0.70
CA THR A 157 15.00 -7.41 -0.36
C THR A 157 14.39 -8.81 -0.54
N ALA A 158 15.05 -9.87 -0.07
CA ALA A 158 14.59 -11.26 -0.23
C ALA A 158 13.79 -11.73 1.00
N PRO A 159 12.66 -12.41 0.79
CA PRO A 159 11.91 -13.00 1.89
C PRO A 159 12.69 -14.16 2.55
N HIS A 160 12.38 -14.45 3.80
CA HIS A 160 12.93 -15.62 4.49
C HIS A 160 12.52 -16.90 3.75
N PRO A 161 13.47 -17.79 3.38
CA PRO A 161 13.15 -18.99 2.58
C PRO A 161 12.10 -19.92 3.21
N GLY A 162 12.05 -19.99 4.53
CA GLY A 162 11.05 -20.78 5.27
C GLY A 162 9.70 -20.07 5.46
N GLY A 163 9.54 -18.81 4.98
CA GLY A 163 8.28 -18.07 5.09
C GLY A 163 7.85 -17.69 6.51
N ALA A 164 8.76 -17.73 7.49
CA ALA A 164 8.41 -17.58 8.91
C ALA A 164 7.73 -16.25 9.24
N GLY A 165 8.14 -15.13 8.60
CA GLY A 165 7.48 -13.86 8.80
C GLY A 165 6.06 -13.85 8.21
N LEU A 166 5.91 -14.35 6.99
CA LEU A 166 4.59 -14.47 6.37
C LEU A 166 3.64 -15.35 7.20
N GLU A 167 4.14 -16.47 7.71
CA GLU A 167 3.34 -17.36 8.59
C GLU A 167 2.87 -16.61 9.84
N ARG A 168 3.74 -15.83 10.51
CA ARG A 168 3.35 -15.03 11.68
C ARG A 168 2.26 -14.01 11.33
N ALA A 169 2.41 -13.27 10.22
CA ALA A 169 1.42 -12.31 9.79
C ALA A 169 0.06 -12.98 9.46
N LEU A 170 0.08 -14.12 8.77
CA LEU A 170 -1.14 -14.88 8.47
C LEU A 170 -1.84 -15.39 9.72
N ARG A 171 -1.09 -15.92 10.71
CA ARG A 171 -1.66 -16.37 11.99
C ARG A 171 -2.32 -15.22 12.75
N GLN A 172 -1.71 -14.04 12.76
CA GLN A 172 -2.32 -12.83 13.34
C GLN A 172 -3.62 -12.46 12.60
N ALA A 173 -3.58 -12.40 11.27
CA ALA A 173 -4.75 -12.05 10.46
C ALA A 173 -5.90 -13.04 10.62
N LEU A 174 -5.61 -14.32 10.78
CA LEU A 174 -6.62 -15.35 11.05
C LEU A 174 -7.31 -15.15 12.39
N ASN A 175 -6.62 -14.60 13.37
CA ASN A 175 -7.19 -14.29 14.69
C ASN A 175 -7.97 -15.48 15.29
N GLY A 176 -7.34 -16.65 15.32
CA GLY A 176 -7.90 -17.88 15.86
C GLY A 176 -8.87 -18.66 14.95
N ARG A 177 -9.12 -18.18 13.70
CA ARG A 177 -9.91 -18.93 12.73
C ARG A 177 -9.12 -20.12 12.18
N ASP A 178 -9.85 -21.18 11.79
CA ASP A 178 -9.23 -22.32 11.13
C ASP A 178 -8.76 -21.92 9.72
N PRO A 179 -7.49 -22.17 9.35
CA PRO A 179 -7.02 -21.98 7.98
C PRO A 179 -7.85 -22.76 6.93
N ALA A 180 -8.49 -23.86 7.31
CA ALA A 180 -9.36 -24.64 6.43
C ALA A 180 -10.62 -23.85 5.96
N ASP A 181 -11.00 -22.81 6.68
CA ASP A 181 -12.11 -21.92 6.30
C ASP A 181 -11.74 -20.93 5.19
N ILE A 182 -10.46 -20.85 4.80
CA ILE A 182 -9.99 -19.92 3.77
C ILE A 182 -10.22 -20.51 2.39
N SER A 183 -11.10 -19.89 1.62
CA SER A 183 -11.46 -20.33 0.28
C SER A 183 -10.41 -20.00 -0.78
N PHE A 184 -9.69 -18.88 -0.63
CA PHE A 184 -8.62 -18.49 -1.54
C PHE A 184 -7.65 -17.49 -0.88
N VAL A 185 -6.46 -17.40 -1.44
CA VAL A 185 -5.44 -16.41 -1.05
C VAL A 185 -5.07 -15.59 -2.28
N ASN A 186 -5.21 -14.26 -2.16
CA ASN A 186 -4.65 -13.34 -3.14
C ASN A 186 -3.23 -12.99 -2.71
N ALA A 187 -2.25 -13.56 -3.38
CA ALA A 187 -0.84 -13.37 -3.05
C ALA A 187 -0.25 -12.14 -3.75
N HIS A 188 0.97 -11.75 -3.37
CA HIS A 188 1.65 -10.58 -3.92
C HIS A 188 1.94 -10.68 -5.42
N GLY A 189 2.38 -11.84 -5.91
CA GLY A 189 2.41 -12.18 -7.34
C GLY A 189 3.29 -11.27 -8.21
N THR A 190 4.46 -10.87 -7.75
CA THR A 190 5.37 -9.97 -8.48
C THR A 190 6.02 -10.57 -9.73
N ALA A 191 6.04 -11.90 -9.86
CA ALA A 191 6.77 -12.63 -10.89
C ALA A 191 8.31 -12.46 -10.83
N THR A 192 8.82 -12.06 -9.69
CA THR A 192 10.28 -12.02 -9.40
C THR A 192 10.78 -13.31 -8.81
#